data_05c8670a71b58b6ffb9605c7b2c16a50
#
_entry.id   05c8670a71b58b6ffb9605c7b2c16a50
#
_cell.length_a   1.000
_cell.length_b   1.000
_cell.length_c   1.000
_cell.angle_alpha   90.00
_cell.angle_beta   90.00
_cell.angle_gamma   90.00
#
_symmetry.space_group_name_H-M   'P 1'
#
loop_
_entity.id
_entity.type
_entity.pdbx_description
1 polymer ?
#
loop_
_entity_poly.entity_id
_entity_poly.type
_entity_poly.pdbx_seq_one_letter_code
_entity_poly.pdbx_strand_id
1 'polypeptide(L)'
;YRPMNFGNADNLGAEVDIMKYFNWLGVKANYTYTHSKITTGKRLMNGSEVTQRRQSRPLFGQSAHVANLSLLLKDARHGWEGQIAGSYTGRRLSDISNWYEDDIWEAGYFQLDISAEKNWKNGLSVFAKASNLLDTPLLRFIQNGPHTEEVVSDRYQGNVIERKERHGQSLTVGLRYKL
;
A
#
# COMPACT_ATOMS: atom_id res chain seq x y z
N TYR A 1 -22.05 21.51 -0.28
CA TYR A 1 -20.62 21.36 0.10
C TYR A 1 -19.90 22.65 -0.21
N ARG A 2 -19.12 23.17 0.74
CA ARG A 2 -18.35 24.39 0.60
C ARG A 2 -16.90 24.09 1.02
N PRO A 3 -15.88 24.38 0.20
CA PRO A 3 -14.50 24.23 0.59
C PRO A 3 -14.16 25.16 1.75
N MET A 4 -13.49 24.64 2.76
CA MET A 4 -13.06 25.38 3.94
C MET A 4 -11.63 25.01 4.28
N ASN A 5 -10.84 25.97 4.79
CA ASN A 5 -9.52 25.70 5.33
C ASN A 5 -9.66 25.17 6.76
N PHE A 6 -9.26 23.93 7.01
CA PHE A 6 -9.38 23.26 8.32
C PHE A 6 -8.12 23.37 9.20
N GLY A 7 -7.16 24.21 8.86
CA GLY A 7 -5.95 24.42 9.66
C GLY A 7 -4.66 24.18 8.89
N ASN A 8 -3.56 24.20 9.60
CA ASN A 8 -2.22 23.98 9.06
C ASN A 8 -1.85 22.50 9.15
N ALA A 9 -1.15 22.00 8.15
CA ALA A 9 -0.58 20.67 8.12
C ALA A 9 0.93 20.78 7.90
N ASP A 10 1.68 20.02 8.69
CA ASP A 10 3.13 19.84 8.49
C ASP A 10 3.35 18.55 7.71
N ASN A 11 4.25 18.58 6.73
CA ASN A 11 4.64 17.43 5.94
C ASN A 11 6.13 17.48 5.64
N LEU A 12 6.85 16.40 6.02
CA LEU A 12 8.28 16.23 5.80
C LEU A 12 8.55 14.81 5.32
N GLY A 13 9.45 14.64 4.36
CA GLY A 13 9.79 13.31 3.84
C GLY A 13 11.17 13.24 3.25
N ALA A 14 11.59 12.01 2.98
CA ALA A 14 12.81 11.68 2.26
C ALA A 14 12.55 10.50 1.31
N GLU A 15 13.17 10.53 0.17
CA GLU A 15 13.07 9.47 -0.84
C GLU A 15 14.46 9.04 -1.29
N VAL A 16 14.62 7.73 -1.47
CA VAL A 16 15.82 7.11 -2.04
C VAL A 16 15.40 6.20 -3.19
N ASP A 17 16.03 6.38 -4.34
CA ASP A 17 15.87 5.51 -5.52
C ASP A 17 17.25 4.98 -5.92
N ILE A 18 17.35 3.66 -6.08
CA ILE A 18 18.59 2.97 -6.45
C ILE A 18 18.29 2.01 -7.59
N MET A 19 19.08 2.08 -8.66
CA MET A 19 19.05 1.12 -9.74
C MET A 19 20.47 0.71 -10.12
N LYS A 20 20.75 -0.60 -10.09
CA LYS A 20 22.05 -1.15 -10.42
C LYS A 20 21.91 -2.42 -11.26
N TYR A 21 22.68 -2.51 -12.32
CA TYR A 21 22.82 -3.72 -13.14
C TYR A 21 24.16 -4.39 -12.86
N PHE A 22 24.10 -5.72 -12.71
CA PHE A 22 25.24 -6.61 -12.55
C PHE A 22 25.16 -7.65 -13.66
N ASN A 23 25.67 -7.31 -14.83
CA ASN A 23 25.64 -8.19 -16.00
C ASN A 23 24.18 -8.57 -16.41
N TRP A 24 23.71 -9.76 -16.08
CA TRP A 24 22.38 -10.27 -16.39
C TRP A 24 21.33 -10.00 -15.28
N LEU A 25 21.77 -9.51 -14.13
CA LEU A 25 20.92 -9.20 -12.98
C LEU A 25 20.83 -7.68 -12.78
N GLY A 26 19.63 -7.16 -12.68
CA GLY A 26 19.35 -5.79 -12.26
C GLY A 26 18.63 -5.78 -10.90
N VAL A 27 18.95 -4.80 -10.08
CA VAL A 27 18.26 -4.50 -8.83
C VAL A 27 17.73 -3.08 -8.93
N LYS A 28 16.43 -2.91 -8.69
CA LYS A 28 15.80 -1.60 -8.52
C LYS A 28 15.11 -1.56 -7.18
N ALA A 29 15.43 -0.54 -6.38
CA ALA A 29 14.80 -0.34 -5.08
C ALA A 29 14.46 1.14 -4.92
N ASN A 30 13.27 1.43 -4.42
CA ASN A 30 12.96 2.75 -3.91
C ASN A 30 12.32 2.66 -2.52
N TYR A 31 12.54 3.68 -1.75
CA TYR A 31 11.94 3.83 -0.43
C TYR A 31 11.61 5.29 -0.19
N THR A 32 10.36 5.53 0.22
CA THR A 32 9.88 6.85 0.61
C THR A 32 9.44 6.81 2.06
N TYR A 33 9.99 7.72 2.84
CA TYR A 33 9.52 8.04 4.18
C TYR A 33 8.80 9.38 4.17
N THR A 34 7.61 9.43 4.77
CA THR A 34 6.84 10.68 4.90
C THR A 34 6.25 10.78 6.29
N HIS A 35 6.55 11.88 6.97
CA HIS A 35 5.90 12.26 8.22
C HIS A 35 4.98 13.44 7.97
N SER A 36 3.71 13.29 8.32
CA SER A 36 2.75 14.38 8.25
C SER A 36 1.93 14.48 9.53
N LYS A 37 1.48 15.69 9.83
CA LYS A 37 0.66 15.96 11.00
C LYS A 37 -0.33 17.09 10.71
N ILE A 38 -1.60 16.83 10.96
CA ILE A 38 -2.67 17.83 10.98
C ILE A 38 -3.45 17.68 12.28
N THR A 39 -3.85 18.81 12.88
CA THR A 39 -4.68 18.82 14.09
C THR A 39 -6.01 19.48 13.77
N THR A 40 -7.11 18.75 13.98
CA THR A 40 -8.48 19.20 13.71
C THR A 40 -9.35 19.01 14.94
N GLY A 41 -10.44 19.81 15.04
CA GLY A 41 -11.48 19.62 16.04
C GLY A 41 -12.39 18.46 15.63
N LYS A 42 -12.71 17.58 16.57
CA LYS A 42 -13.65 16.47 16.40
C LYS A 42 -14.69 16.45 17.50
N ARG A 43 -15.84 15.87 17.23
CA ARG A 43 -16.92 15.69 18.21
C ARG A 43 -16.58 14.51 19.12
N LEU A 44 -16.79 14.68 20.40
CA LEU A 44 -16.68 13.62 21.39
C LEU A 44 -18.02 13.53 22.14
N MET A 45 -18.59 12.35 22.19
CA MET A 45 -19.77 12.07 23.02
C MET A 45 -19.32 11.78 24.44
N ASN A 46 -19.79 12.57 25.38
CA ASN A 46 -19.54 12.38 26.81
C ASN A 46 -20.90 12.24 27.52
N GLY A 47 -21.35 11.01 27.69
CA GLY A 47 -22.72 10.72 28.11
C GLY A 47 -23.75 11.24 27.09
N SER A 48 -24.62 12.17 27.48
CA SER A 48 -25.62 12.78 26.60
C SER A 48 -25.15 14.10 25.95
N GLU A 49 -23.96 14.56 26.28
CA GLU A 49 -23.42 15.82 25.76
C GLU A 49 -22.42 15.58 24.63
N VAL A 50 -22.48 16.45 23.62
CA VAL A 50 -21.49 16.49 22.51
C VAL A 50 -20.53 17.63 22.77
N THR A 51 -19.26 17.28 23.01
CA THR A 51 -18.16 18.23 23.20
C THR A 51 -17.22 18.22 21.99
N GLN A 52 -16.31 19.19 21.92
CA GLN A 52 -15.26 19.20 20.90
C GLN A 52 -13.90 18.88 21.51
N ARG A 53 -13.15 18.00 20.86
CA ARG A 53 -11.79 17.63 21.22
C ARG A 53 -10.86 17.77 20.03
N ARG A 54 -9.62 18.22 20.25
CA ARG A 54 -8.59 18.27 19.22
C ARG A 54 -7.96 16.90 19.05
N GLN A 55 -7.83 16.47 17.80
CA GLN A 55 -7.15 15.23 17.42
C GLN A 55 -6.08 15.54 16.38
N SER A 56 -4.85 15.07 16.65
CA SER A 56 -3.75 15.09 15.69
C SER A 56 -3.67 13.75 14.95
N ARG A 57 -3.46 13.80 13.65
CA ARG A 57 -3.40 12.64 12.78
C ARG A 57 -2.51 12.92 11.57
N PRO A 58 -2.03 11.90 10.85
CA PRO A 58 -1.40 12.10 9.54
C PRO A 58 -2.40 12.63 8.51
N LEU A 59 -1.90 13.09 7.38
CA LEU A 59 -2.72 13.48 6.25
C LEU A 59 -3.46 12.27 5.68
N PHE A 60 -4.66 12.53 5.16
CA PHE A 60 -5.50 11.52 4.52
C PHE A 60 -4.78 10.86 3.34
N GLY A 61 -4.90 9.53 3.23
CA GLY A 61 -4.33 8.74 2.16
C GLY A 61 -2.81 8.59 2.18
N GLN A 62 -2.11 9.24 3.12
CA GLN A 62 -0.66 9.23 3.19
C GLN A 62 -0.15 8.10 4.08
N SER A 63 0.70 7.24 3.50
CA SER A 63 1.46 6.25 4.25
C SER A 63 2.81 6.81 4.69
N ALA A 64 3.22 6.51 5.91
CA ALA A 64 4.55 6.91 6.41
C ALA A 64 5.70 6.18 5.70
N HIS A 65 5.45 4.98 5.19
CA HIS A 65 6.46 4.15 4.55
C HIS A 65 5.92 3.54 3.27
N VAL A 66 6.60 3.78 2.16
CA VAL A 66 6.38 3.10 0.88
C VAL A 66 7.70 2.55 0.39
N ALA A 67 7.73 1.28 0.02
CA ALA A 67 8.94 0.62 -0.47
C ALA A 67 8.64 -0.27 -1.67
N ASN A 68 9.52 -0.25 -2.67
CA ASN A 68 9.46 -1.17 -3.79
C ASN A 68 10.84 -1.78 -4.00
N LEU A 69 10.88 -3.07 -4.26
CA LEU A 69 12.08 -3.81 -4.61
C LEU A 69 11.80 -4.69 -5.83
N SER A 70 12.60 -4.55 -6.87
CA SER A 70 12.53 -5.38 -8.06
C SER A 70 13.87 -6.01 -8.38
N LEU A 71 13.85 -7.31 -8.63
CA LEU A 71 14.93 -8.05 -9.24
C LEU A 71 14.61 -8.25 -10.72
N LEU A 72 15.49 -7.78 -11.58
CA LEU A 72 15.36 -7.81 -13.03
C LEU A 72 16.36 -8.82 -13.59
N LEU A 73 15.90 -9.77 -14.36
CA LEU A 73 16.73 -10.78 -15.02
C LEU A 73 16.72 -10.49 -16.52
N LYS A 74 17.89 -10.39 -17.13
CA LYS A 74 18.02 -10.18 -18.57
C LYS A 74 19.16 -10.99 -19.16
N ASP A 75 18.83 -12.10 -19.80
CA ASP A 75 19.76 -12.93 -20.57
C ASP A 75 19.52 -12.72 -22.07
N ALA A 76 20.23 -11.71 -22.63
CA ALA A 76 20.12 -11.39 -24.05
C ALA A 76 20.62 -12.51 -24.97
N ARG A 77 21.53 -13.39 -24.50
CA ARG A 77 22.08 -14.50 -25.32
C ARG A 77 21.03 -15.57 -25.58
N HIS A 78 20.27 -15.90 -24.54
CA HIS A 78 19.23 -16.91 -24.63
C HIS A 78 17.82 -16.30 -24.79
N GLY A 79 17.69 -14.98 -24.79
CA GLY A 79 16.42 -14.26 -24.97
C GLY A 79 15.46 -14.42 -23.79
N TRP A 80 15.97 -14.53 -22.56
CA TRP A 80 15.15 -14.55 -21.36
C TRP A 80 15.12 -13.17 -20.68
N GLU A 81 13.95 -12.73 -20.34
CA GLU A 81 13.72 -11.59 -19.47
C GLU A 81 12.78 -11.99 -18.33
N GLY A 82 13.03 -11.48 -17.14
CA GLY A 82 12.21 -11.81 -15.98
C GLY A 82 12.25 -10.68 -14.94
N GLN A 83 11.24 -10.65 -14.09
CA GLN A 83 11.16 -9.73 -12.98
C GLN A 83 10.45 -10.38 -11.80
N ILE A 84 10.98 -10.14 -10.61
CA ILE A 84 10.31 -10.36 -9.34
C ILE A 84 10.19 -8.98 -8.69
N ALA A 85 8.98 -8.56 -8.37
CA ALA A 85 8.72 -7.23 -7.81
C ALA A 85 7.89 -7.34 -6.54
N GLY A 86 8.42 -6.81 -5.45
CA GLY A 86 7.72 -6.62 -4.19
C GLY A 86 7.40 -5.15 -3.97
N SER A 87 6.17 -4.82 -3.58
CA SER A 87 5.75 -3.48 -3.19
C SER A 87 5.12 -3.50 -1.80
N TYR A 88 5.55 -2.59 -0.95
CA TYR A 88 5.01 -2.39 0.38
C TYR A 88 4.46 -0.98 0.52
N THR A 89 3.22 -0.89 0.99
CA THR A 89 2.59 0.37 1.42
C THR A 89 2.23 0.23 2.88
N GLY A 90 2.77 1.09 3.74
CA GLY A 90 2.46 1.10 5.16
C GLY A 90 1.01 1.55 5.42
N ARG A 91 0.58 1.42 6.67
CA ARG A 91 -0.76 1.84 7.05
C ARG A 91 -1.00 3.32 6.71
N ARG A 92 -2.24 3.65 6.37
CA ARG A 92 -2.66 5.02 6.05
C ARG A 92 -4.09 5.29 6.55
N LEU A 93 -4.38 6.57 6.73
CA LEU A 93 -5.73 7.03 7.04
C LEU A 93 -6.59 6.91 5.77
N SER A 94 -7.65 6.12 5.82
CA SER A 94 -8.52 5.80 4.70
C SER A 94 -9.82 6.61 4.68
N ASP A 95 -10.37 6.93 5.86
CA ASP A 95 -11.52 7.82 5.99
C ASP A 95 -11.45 8.65 7.27
N ILE A 96 -11.95 9.87 7.19
CA ILE A 96 -11.94 10.83 8.29
C ILE A 96 -13.35 10.94 8.87
N SER A 97 -13.51 10.48 10.10
CA SER A 97 -14.74 10.68 10.85
C SER A 97 -14.83 12.09 11.44
N ASN A 98 -16.04 12.59 11.66
CA ASN A 98 -16.29 13.78 12.45
C ASN A 98 -16.20 13.51 13.96
N TRP A 99 -16.13 12.24 14.35
CA TRP A 99 -16.07 11.81 15.74
C TRP A 99 -14.63 11.51 16.17
N TYR A 100 -14.33 11.74 17.43
CA TYR A 100 -13.03 11.53 18.02
C TYR A 100 -12.69 10.04 18.07
N GLU A 101 -11.47 9.66 17.63
CA GLU A 101 -10.96 8.28 17.58
C GLU A 101 -11.74 7.31 16.67
N ASP A 102 -12.61 7.81 15.80
CA ASP A 102 -13.45 7.03 14.90
C ASP A 102 -12.96 7.09 13.43
N ASP A 103 -11.71 7.46 13.22
CA ASP A 103 -11.11 7.45 11.89
C ASP A 103 -10.86 6.04 11.40
N ILE A 104 -11.14 5.79 10.12
CA ILE A 104 -10.89 4.49 9.50
C ILE A 104 -9.48 4.48 8.90
N TRP A 105 -8.74 3.45 9.26
CA TRP A 105 -7.39 3.19 8.80
C TRP A 105 -7.37 2.00 7.86
N GLU A 106 -6.50 2.06 6.88
CA GLU A 106 -6.12 0.93 6.05
C GLU A 106 -4.79 0.37 6.57
N ALA A 107 -4.74 -0.94 6.81
CA ALA A 107 -3.53 -1.62 7.26
C ALA A 107 -2.47 -1.61 6.14
N GLY A 108 -1.20 -1.62 6.52
CA GLY A 108 -0.15 -1.81 5.55
C GLY A 108 -0.25 -3.18 4.87
N TYR A 109 0.07 -3.23 3.58
CA TYR A 109 0.05 -4.46 2.80
C TYR A 109 1.31 -4.61 1.94
N PHE A 110 1.61 -5.84 1.60
CA PHE A 110 2.70 -6.20 0.72
C PHE A 110 2.16 -7.00 -0.47
N GLN A 111 2.54 -6.61 -1.67
CA GLN A 111 2.20 -7.28 -2.91
C GLN A 111 3.45 -7.85 -3.56
N LEU A 112 3.36 -9.08 -4.09
CA LEU A 112 4.42 -9.76 -4.83
C LEU A 112 3.94 -10.10 -6.23
N ASP A 113 4.69 -9.65 -7.23
CA ASP A 113 4.44 -9.91 -8.64
C ASP A 113 5.67 -10.60 -9.25
N ILE A 114 5.43 -11.51 -10.19
CA ILE A 114 6.47 -12.19 -10.96
C ILE A 114 6.10 -12.14 -12.43
N SER A 115 7.07 -11.91 -13.30
CA SER A 115 6.90 -12.03 -14.74
C SER A 115 8.12 -12.64 -15.39
N ALA A 116 7.89 -13.38 -16.49
CA ALA A 116 8.94 -13.92 -17.35
C ALA A 116 8.53 -13.82 -18.81
N GLU A 117 9.49 -13.56 -19.66
CA GLU A 117 9.32 -13.53 -21.11
C GLU A 117 10.48 -14.29 -21.77
N LYS A 118 10.13 -15.09 -22.75
CA LYS A 118 11.08 -15.77 -23.64
C LYS A 118 10.95 -15.21 -25.04
N ASN A 119 12.04 -14.66 -25.55
CA ASN A 119 12.15 -14.10 -26.89
C ASN A 119 12.98 -15.06 -27.78
N TRP A 120 12.48 -15.38 -28.97
CA TRP A 120 13.21 -16.14 -29.97
C TRP A 120 13.68 -15.24 -31.13
N LYS A 121 14.71 -15.68 -31.84
CA LYS A 121 15.30 -14.93 -32.96
C LYS A 121 14.36 -14.77 -34.17
N ASN A 122 13.33 -15.59 -34.27
CA ASN A 122 12.32 -15.51 -35.33
C ASN A 122 11.22 -14.47 -35.08
N GLY A 123 11.36 -13.61 -34.07
CA GLY A 123 10.39 -12.58 -33.72
C GLY A 123 9.25 -13.02 -32.81
N LEU A 124 9.17 -14.33 -32.48
CA LEU A 124 8.17 -14.83 -31.54
C LEU A 124 8.61 -14.59 -30.10
N SER A 125 7.68 -14.19 -29.24
CA SER A 125 7.85 -14.13 -27.80
C SER A 125 6.68 -14.76 -27.08
N VAL A 126 6.96 -15.40 -25.96
CA VAL A 126 5.96 -15.92 -25.02
C VAL A 126 6.20 -15.26 -23.68
N PHE A 127 5.17 -14.74 -23.06
CA PHE A 127 5.28 -14.15 -21.73
C PHE A 127 4.24 -14.71 -20.77
N ALA A 128 4.60 -14.72 -19.50
CA ALA A 128 3.72 -15.02 -18.39
C ALA A 128 3.91 -13.97 -17.29
N LYS A 129 2.81 -13.53 -16.68
CA LYS A 129 2.81 -12.62 -15.54
C LYS A 129 1.84 -13.16 -14.49
N ALA A 130 2.33 -13.28 -13.26
CA ALA A 130 1.52 -13.57 -12.09
C ALA A 130 1.56 -12.37 -11.15
N SER A 131 0.40 -11.83 -10.79
CA SER A 131 0.28 -10.67 -9.92
C SER A 131 -0.45 -11.02 -8.64
N ASN A 132 -0.09 -10.31 -7.58
CA ASN A 132 -0.64 -10.49 -6.23
C ASN A 132 -0.49 -11.94 -5.72
N LEU A 133 0.70 -12.51 -5.88
CA LEU A 133 0.96 -13.93 -5.55
C LEU A 133 0.67 -14.30 -4.10
N LEU A 134 0.75 -13.35 -3.19
CA LEU A 134 0.50 -13.59 -1.76
C LEU A 134 -0.98 -13.45 -1.38
N ASP A 135 -1.82 -12.96 -2.32
CA ASP A 135 -3.24 -12.64 -2.05
C ASP A 135 -3.42 -11.89 -0.72
N THR A 136 -2.54 -10.90 -0.48
CA THR A 136 -2.56 -10.13 0.76
C THR A 136 -3.88 -9.37 0.88
N PRO A 137 -4.63 -9.56 1.96
CA PRO A 137 -5.91 -8.88 2.13
C PRO A 137 -5.70 -7.38 2.38
N LEU A 138 -6.57 -6.56 1.81
CA LEU A 138 -6.77 -5.18 2.22
C LEU A 138 -7.66 -5.17 3.46
N LEU A 139 -7.16 -4.59 4.54
CA LEU A 139 -7.84 -4.56 5.82
C LEU A 139 -8.08 -3.10 6.23
N ARG A 140 -9.34 -2.75 6.49
CA ARG A 140 -9.75 -1.46 7.04
C ARG A 140 -10.25 -1.64 8.46
N PHE A 141 -9.87 -0.73 9.35
CA PHE A 141 -10.21 -0.81 10.77
C PHE A 141 -10.34 0.57 11.40
N ILE A 142 -11.13 0.64 12.46
CA ILE A 142 -11.21 1.79 13.37
C ILE A 142 -10.22 1.52 14.49
N GLN A 143 -9.27 2.43 14.68
CA GLN A 143 -8.29 2.33 15.76
C GLN A 143 -8.93 2.77 17.08
N ASN A 144 -8.81 1.94 18.12
CA ASN A 144 -9.38 2.18 19.43
C ASN A 144 -10.91 2.39 19.43
N GLY A 145 -11.61 1.77 18.47
CA GLY A 145 -13.07 1.77 18.45
C GLY A 145 -13.68 1.18 19.72
N PRO A 146 -15.00 1.38 19.95
CA PRO A 146 -15.69 0.81 21.09
C PRO A 146 -15.47 -0.70 21.12
N HIS A 147 -15.08 -1.21 22.28
CA HIS A 147 -14.77 -2.62 22.48
C HIS A 147 -16.01 -3.48 22.22
N THR A 148 -16.13 -4.02 21.03
CA THR A 148 -17.03 -5.13 20.74
C THR A 148 -16.23 -6.41 20.91
N GLU A 149 -16.85 -7.46 21.44
CA GLU A 149 -16.20 -8.73 21.85
C GLU A 149 -15.53 -9.52 20.72
N GLU A 150 -15.63 -9.12 19.48
CA GLU A 150 -14.92 -9.72 18.34
C GLU A 150 -13.52 -9.15 18.18
N VAL A 151 -12.61 -9.55 19.06
CA VAL A 151 -11.18 -9.31 18.88
C VAL A 151 -10.63 -10.29 17.85
N VAL A 152 -10.54 -9.86 16.60
CA VAL A 152 -9.94 -10.65 15.53
C VAL A 152 -8.41 -10.53 15.62
N SER A 153 -7.78 -11.45 16.34
CA SER A 153 -6.35 -11.70 16.50
C SER A 153 -5.54 -10.68 17.32
N ASP A 154 -4.51 -11.17 18.03
CA ASP A 154 -3.58 -10.39 18.88
C ASP A 154 -2.87 -9.23 18.17
N ARG A 155 -2.78 -9.28 16.85
CA ARG A 155 -2.13 -8.24 16.04
C ARG A 155 -2.94 -6.95 15.95
N TYR A 156 -4.24 -7.00 16.25
CA TYR A 156 -5.18 -5.88 16.12
C TYR A 156 -5.91 -5.56 17.41
N GLN A 157 -5.28 -5.83 18.55
CA GLN A 157 -5.85 -5.51 19.87
C GLN A 157 -6.33 -4.07 19.94
N GLY A 158 -7.57 -3.86 20.33
CA GLY A 158 -8.20 -2.55 20.43
C GLY A 158 -8.69 -1.95 19.11
N ASN A 159 -8.58 -2.68 17.97
CA ASN A 159 -9.07 -2.22 16.68
C ASN A 159 -10.31 -2.99 16.25
N VAL A 160 -11.31 -2.27 15.74
CA VAL A 160 -12.52 -2.86 15.15
C VAL A 160 -12.33 -2.96 13.64
N ILE A 161 -12.44 -4.17 13.10
CA ILE A 161 -12.34 -4.39 11.63
C ILE A 161 -13.62 -3.87 10.99
N GLU A 162 -13.50 -2.87 10.12
CA GLU A 162 -14.60 -2.36 9.30
C GLU A 162 -14.79 -3.23 8.05
N ARG A 163 -13.66 -3.58 7.38
CA ARG A 163 -13.70 -4.32 6.12
C ARG A 163 -12.42 -5.12 5.90
N LYS A 164 -12.59 -6.32 5.34
CA LYS A 164 -11.49 -7.16 4.86
C LYS A 164 -11.82 -7.62 3.43
N GLU A 165 -10.98 -7.23 2.48
CA GLU A 165 -11.16 -7.57 1.06
C GLU A 165 -9.97 -8.39 0.55
N ARG A 166 -10.25 -9.34 -0.32
CA ARG A 166 -9.25 -10.07 -1.11
C ARG A 166 -9.54 -9.89 -2.57
N HIS A 167 -8.51 -9.52 -3.33
CA HIS A 167 -8.64 -9.29 -4.76
C HIS A 167 -8.25 -10.52 -5.59
N GLY A 168 -7.67 -11.53 -4.92
CA GLY A 168 -7.19 -12.75 -5.56
C GLY A 168 -5.87 -12.55 -6.29
N GLN A 169 -5.37 -13.66 -6.79
CA GLN A 169 -4.19 -13.73 -7.66
C GLN A 169 -4.64 -13.61 -9.12
N SER A 170 -3.80 -13.04 -9.98
CA SER A 170 -4.05 -13.04 -11.41
C SER A 170 -2.88 -13.66 -12.17
N LEU A 171 -3.21 -14.46 -13.21
CA LEU A 171 -2.24 -15.04 -14.13
C LEU A 171 -2.59 -14.58 -15.55
N THR A 172 -1.61 -14.02 -16.24
CA THR A 172 -1.71 -13.63 -17.65
C THR A 172 -0.63 -14.37 -18.44
N VAL A 173 -1.02 -15.03 -19.51
CA VAL A 173 -0.09 -15.66 -20.47
C VAL A 173 -0.41 -15.12 -21.86
N GLY A 174 0.60 -14.82 -22.64
CA GLY A 174 0.40 -14.28 -23.96
C GLY A 174 1.54 -14.58 -24.93
N LEU A 175 1.21 -14.38 -26.19
CA LEU A 175 2.12 -14.52 -27.33
C LEU A 175 2.28 -13.15 -27.99
N ARG A 176 3.47 -12.84 -28.44
CA ARG A 176 3.77 -11.64 -29.22
C ARG A 176 4.60 -12.05 -30.43
N TYR A 177 4.27 -11.48 -31.57
CA TYR A 177 5.08 -11.65 -32.77
C TYR A 177 5.49 -10.28 -33.31
N LYS A 178 6.79 -10.11 -33.54
CA LYS A 178 7.35 -8.90 -34.12
C LYS A 178 7.70 -9.18 -35.58
N LEU A 179 7.00 -8.49 -36.50
CA LEU A 179 7.28 -8.48 -37.93
C LEU A 179 8.54 -7.70 -38.25
#